data_530eb38ed91b7626a3ae0b6cf48039e5
#
_entry.id   530eb38ed91b7626a3ae0b6cf48039e5
#
_cell.length_a   1.000
_cell.length_b   1.000
_cell.length_c   1.000
_cell.angle_alpha   90.00
_cell.angle_beta   90.00
_cell.angle_gamma   90.00
#
_symmetry.space_group_name_H-M   'P 1'
#
loop_
_entity.id
_entity.type
_entity.pdbx_description
1 polymer ?
#
loop_
_entity_poly.entity_id
_entity_poly.type
_entity_poly.pdbx_seq_one_letter_code
_entity_poly.pdbx_strand_id
1 'polypeptide(L)'
;QENTPFRPRSPYGCAKASAYWNVVNYREAYDIFAVTGILANHESPFRKENFVTQKIIKSVKRIELDNSQKLILGNINVKRDWGWAPEYVDAIILIAPLTLEFGSIIPSPKKLLSLFNS
;
A
#
# COMPACT_ATOMS: atom_id res chain seq x y z
N GLN A 1 6.98 -9.02 5.59
CA GLN A 1 7.01 -10.27 4.81
C GLN A 1 5.58 -10.77 4.63
N GLU A 2 5.29 -11.41 3.51
CA GLU A 2 3.97 -11.89 3.11
C GLU A 2 3.36 -12.87 4.13
N ASN A 3 4.19 -13.64 4.81
CA ASN A 3 3.76 -14.59 5.84
C ASN A 3 3.62 -13.97 7.24
N THR A 4 3.78 -12.65 7.38
CA THR A 4 3.63 -12.01 8.69
C THR A 4 2.16 -12.04 9.12
N PRO A 5 1.83 -12.60 10.30
CA PRO A 5 0.45 -12.66 10.76
C PRO A 5 -0.11 -11.26 11.01
N PHE A 6 -1.38 -11.07 10.67
CA PHE A 6 -2.07 -9.82 10.97
C PHE A 6 -2.22 -9.62 12.48
N ARG A 7 -1.78 -8.46 12.96
CA ARG A 7 -1.95 -8.02 14.35
C ARG A 7 -2.46 -6.57 14.36
N PRO A 8 -3.71 -6.32 13.92
CA PRO A 8 -4.23 -4.96 13.82
C PRO A 8 -4.28 -4.29 15.19
N ARG A 9 -3.93 -3.01 15.23
CA ARG A 9 -3.92 -2.19 16.45
C ARG A 9 -4.83 -0.96 16.35
N SER A 10 -5.70 -0.93 15.35
CA SER A 10 -6.65 0.15 15.12
C SER A 10 -7.90 -0.36 14.40
N PRO A 11 -9.05 0.33 14.51
CA PRO A 11 -10.25 -0.01 13.73
C PRO A 11 -9.97 -0.06 12.22
N TYR A 12 -9.15 0.85 11.71
CA TYR A 12 -8.70 0.84 10.33
C TYR A 12 -7.91 -0.45 10.00
N GLY A 13 -6.97 -0.83 10.84
CA GLY A 13 -6.20 -2.06 10.67
C GLY A 13 -7.09 -3.31 10.69
N CYS A 14 -8.07 -3.36 11.58
CA CYS A 14 -9.07 -4.44 11.63
C CYS A 14 -9.87 -4.52 10.33
N ALA A 15 -10.35 -3.39 9.82
CA ALA A 15 -11.10 -3.34 8.56
C ALA A 15 -10.24 -3.82 7.38
N LYS A 16 -8.95 -3.43 7.32
CA LYS A 16 -8.03 -3.90 6.28
C LYS A 16 -7.74 -5.40 6.36
N ALA A 17 -7.55 -5.94 7.56
CA ALA A 17 -7.38 -7.37 7.76
C ALA A 17 -8.63 -8.17 7.35
N SER A 18 -9.83 -7.66 7.70
CA SER A 18 -11.10 -8.24 7.28
C SER A 18 -11.25 -8.23 5.75
N ALA A 19 -10.91 -7.12 5.10
CA ALA A 19 -10.96 -7.02 3.63
C ALA A 19 -10.04 -8.06 2.95
N TYR A 20 -8.84 -8.27 3.48
CA TYR A 20 -7.94 -9.31 3.00
C TYR A 20 -8.58 -10.70 3.07
N TRP A 21 -9.11 -11.07 4.23
CA TRP A 21 -9.72 -12.38 4.42
C TRP A 21 -11.00 -12.58 3.60
N ASN A 22 -11.75 -11.51 3.36
CA ASN A 22 -12.88 -11.57 2.42
C ASN A 22 -12.42 -11.90 1.01
N VAL A 23 -11.34 -11.27 0.51
CA VAL A 23 -10.79 -11.60 -0.81
C VAL A 23 -10.35 -13.05 -0.89
N VAL A 24 -9.66 -13.56 0.13
CA VAL A 24 -9.27 -14.98 0.22
C VAL A 24 -10.49 -15.89 0.17
N ASN A 25 -11.50 -15.61 1.00
CA ASN A 25 -12.72 -16.40 1.08
C ASN A 25 -13.48 -16.45 -0.26
N TYR A 26 -13.69 -15.29 -0.90
CA TYR A 26 -14.37 -15.21 -2.18
C TYR A 26 -13.62 -15.95 -3.29
N ARG A 27 -12.30 -15.84 -3.32
CA ARG A 27 -11.47 -16.58 -4.26
C ARG A 27 -11.63 -18.08 -4.11
N GLU A 28 -11.61 -18.58 -2.86
CA GLU A 28 -11.72 -20.01 -2.57
C GLU A 28 -13.14 -20.54 -2.75
N ALA A 29 -14.16 -19.77 -2.35
CA ALA A 29 -15.55 -20.22 -2.41
C ALA A 29 -16.15 -20.19 -3.81
N TYR A 30 -15.72 -19.26 -4.66
CA TYR A 30 -16.33 -19.02 -5.98
C TYR A 30 -15.35 -19.22 -7.15
N ASP A 31 -14.15 -19.69 -6.87
CA ASP A 31 -13.09 -19.90 -7.89
C ASP A 31 -12.84 -18.67 -8.78
N ILE A 32 -12.96 -17.47 -8.19
CA ILE A 32 -12.73 -16.23 -8.91
C ILE A 32 -11.27 -15.81 -8.82
N PHE A 33 -10.78 -15.17 -9.88
CA PHE A 33 -9.49 -14.53 -9.83
C PHE A 33 -9.58 -13.26 -8.99
N ALA A 34 -9.07 -13.33 -7.75
CA ALA A 34 -9.02 -12.19 -6.84
C ALA A 34 -7.69 -12.16 -6.11
N VAL A 35 -7.00 -11.03 -6.15
CA VAL A 35 -5.70 -10.82 -5.52
C VAL A 35 -5.73 -9.62 -4.59
N THR A 36 -4.87 -9.63 -3.58
CA THR A 36 -4.71 -8.51 -2.67
C THR A 36 -3.32 -7.91 -2.85
N GLY A 37 -3.26 -6.63 -3.22
CA GLY A 37 -2.01 -5.88 -3.25
C GLY A 37 -1.57 -5.50 -1.83
N ILE A 38 -0.33 -5.83 -1.49
CA ILE A 38 0.30 -5.37 -0.24
C ILE A 38 1.06 -4.10 -0.55
N LEU A 39 0.46 -2.96 -0.20
CA LEU A 39 1.00 -1.64 -0.52
C LEU A 39 1.63 -1.02 0.73
N ALA A 40 2.86 -0.54 0.60
CA ALA A 40 3.50 0.32 1.59
C ALA A 40 2.84 1.72 1.62
N ASN A 41 3.35 2.63 2.44
CA ASN A 41 2.87 4.00 2.43
C ASN A 41 3.21 4.65 1.09
N HIS A 42 2.21 5.12 0.38
CA HIS A 42 2.38 5.82 -0.90
C HIS A 42 2.03 7.29 -0.75
N GLU A 43 2.82 8.13 -1.38
CA GLU A 43 2.76 9.57 -1.28
C GLU A 43 2.45 10.19 -2.65
N SER A 44 1.78 11.35 -2.62
CA SER A 44 1.47 12.14 -3.81
C SER A 44 1.17 13.59 -3.44
N PRO A 45 1.07 14.52 -4.41
CA PRO A 45 0.62 15.87 -4.16
C PRO A 45 -0.79 15.97 -3.54
N PHE A 46 -1.62 14.95 -3.74
CA PHE A 46 -2.98 14.87 -3.19
C PHE A 46 -3.05 14.37 -1.75
N ARG A 47 -1.91 14.05 -1.14
CA ARG A 47 -1.87 13.60 0.25
C ARG A 47 -2.34 14.73 1.18
N LYS A 48 -3.18 14.40 2.16
CA LYS A 48 -3.68 15.40 3.12
C LYS A 48 -2.55 15.93 4.01
N GLU A 49 -2.72 17.15 4.51
CA GLU A 49 -1.72 17.90 5.29
C GLU A 49 -1.33 17.28 6.63
N ASN A 50 -2.18 16.44 7.19
CA ASN A 50 -1.90 15.73 8.44
C ASN A 50 -0.88 14.60 8.29
N PHE A 51 -0.55 14.21 7.04
CA PHE A 51 0.50 13.23 6.78
C PHE A 51 1.87 13.87 6.75
N VAL A 52 2.88 13.11 7.20
CA VAL A 52 4.21 13.63 7.51
C VAL A 52 4.88 14.33 6.34
N THR A 53 4.79 13.82 5.13
CA THR A 53 5.38 14.41 3.92
C THR A 53 4.81 15.79 3.61
N GLN A 54 3.50 15.92 3.55
CA GLN A 54 2.82 17.20 3.34
C GLN A 54 3.07 18.17 4.51
N LYS A 55 3.07 17.65 5.73
CA LYS A 55 3.38 18.45 6.93
C LYS A 55 4.79 19.04 6.85
N ILE A 56 5.79 18.25 6.41
CA ILE A 56 7.16 18.73 6.22
C ILE A 56 7.20 19.82 5.16
N ILE A 57 6.69 19.54 3.95
CA ILE A 57 6.70 20.49 2.81
C ILE A 57 6.06 21.82 3.19
N LYS A 58 4.88 21.78 3.81
CA LYS A 58 4.18 23.01 4.22
C LYS A 58 4.88 23.74 5.38
N SER A 59 5.52 23.01 6.27
CA SER A 59 6.27 23.65 7.34
C SER A 59 7.54 24.31 6.82
N VAL A 60 8.26 23.70 5.88
CA VAL A 60 9.42 24.32 5.23
C VAL A 60 9.02 25.65 4.56
N LYS A 61 7.94 25.65 3.78
CA LYS A 61 7.42 26.89 3.17
C LYS A 61 7.06 27.98 4.20
N ARG A 62 6.49 27.59 5.34
CA ARG A 62 6.19 28.57 6.41
C ARG A 62 7.45 29.11 7.08
N ILE A 63 8.43 28.25 7.33
CA ILE A 63 9.71 28.66 7.91
C ILE A 63 10.47 29.59 6.97
N GLU A 64 10.42 29.36 5.66
CA GLU A 64 11.01 30.24 4.64
C GLU A 64 10.42 31.65 4.70
N LEU A 65 9.11 31.77 4.94
CA LEU A 65 8.42 33.06 5.05
C LEU A 65 8.59 33.71 6.43
N ASP A 66 8.73 32.91 7.45
CA ASP A 66 8.84 33.36 8.84
C ASP A 66 9.71 32.39 9.65
N ASN A 67 10.95 32.79 9.89
CA ASN A 67 11.94 32.00 10.64
C ASN A 67 11.55 31.71 12.10
N SER A 68 10.52 32.34 12.64
CA SER A 68 10.00 32.02 13.98
C SER A 68 9.18 30.73 14.00
N GLN A 69 8.72 30.27 12.85
CA GLN A 69 7.95 29.03 12.70
C GLN A 69 8.82 27.78 12.96
N LYS A 70 8.19 26.74 13.44
CA LYS A 70 8.87 25.46 13.74
C LYS A 70 8.14 24.29 13.12
N LEU A 71 8.91 23.34 12.63
CA LEU A 71 8.38 22.01 12.25
C LEU A 71 8.24 21.16 13.51
N ILE A 72 7.01 20.81 13.85
CA ILE A 72 6.69 19.91 14.96
C ILE A 72 6.37 18.54 14.42
N LEU A 73 7.24 17.56 14.65
CA LEU A 73 7.03 16.15 14.31
C LEU A 73 6.76 15.34 15.58
N GLY A 74 6.07 14.21 15.40
CA GLY A 74 5.90 13.22 16.45
C GLY A 74 7.17 12.37 16.65
N ASN A 75 7.01 11.07 16.79
CA ASN A 75 8.15 10.15 16.95
C ASN A 75 8.94 10.04 15.64
N ILE A 76 10.15 10.61 15.61
CA ILE A 76 11.06 10.62 14.46
C ILE A 76 11.82 9.30 14.27
N ASN A 77 11.80 8.40 15.26
CA ASN A 77 12.49 7.10 15.19
C ASN A 77 11.66 6.03 14.46
N VAL A 78 10.47 6.38 13.98
CA VAL A 78 9.59 5.45 13.26
C VAL A 78 10.11 5.25 11.83
N LYS A 79 10.43 4.01 11.50
CA LYS A 79 10.78 3.62 10.13
C LYS A 79 9.51 3.33 9.34
N ARG A 80 9.45 3.81 8.10
CA ARG A 80 8.36 3.56 7.14
C ARG A 80 8.96 3.34 5.75
N ASP A 81 8.32 2.47 5.01
CA ASP A 81 8.56 2.32 3.59
C ASP A 81 7.63 3.27 2.83
N TRP A 82 8.18 4.13 1.98
CA TRP A 82 7.44 5.11 1.20
C TRP A 82 7.68 4.90 -0.28
N GLY A 83 6.60 4.89 -1.05
CA GLY A 83 6.66 4.85 -2.49
C GLY A 83 5.86 6.00 -3.12
N TRP A 84 6.02 6.17 -4.40
CA TRP A 84 5.30 7.17 -5.19
C TRP A 84 3.99 6.59 -5.72
N ALA A 85 2.86 7.23 -5.42
CA ALA A 85 1.54 6.68 -5.73
C ALA A 85 1.33 6.35 -7.22
N PRO A 86 1.79 7.15 -8.20
CA PRO A 86 1.70 6.78 -9.61
C PRO A 86 2.36 5.45 -9.95
N GLU A 87 3.53 5.14 -9.40
CA GLU A 87 4.22 3.85 -9.64
C GLU A 87 3.39 2.66 -9.15
N TYR A 88 2.69 2.80 -8.01
CA TYR A 88 1.75 1.78 -7.55
C TYR A 88 0.56 1.62 -8.50
N VAL A 89 0.05 2.73 -9.06
CA VAL A 89 -1.05 2.71 -10.04
C VAL A 89 -0.60 2.00 -11.31
N ASP A 90 0.59 2.33 -11.82
CA ASP A 90 1.16 1.68 -13.01
C ASP A 90 1.32 0.17 -12.78
N ALA A 91 1.84 -0.24 -11.63
CA ALA A 91 1.94 -1.65 -11.27
C ALA A 91 0.57 -2.35 -11.24
N ILE A 92 -0.45 -1.72 -10.65
CA ILE A 92 -1.83 -2.26 -10.62
C ILE A 92 -2.40 -2.40 -12.04
N ILE A 93 -2.19 -1.39 -12.89
CA ILE A 93 -2.64 -1.41 -14.29
C ILE A 93 -1.95 -2.53 -15.07
N LEU A 94 -0.67 -2.77 -14.83
CA LEU A 94 0.07 -3.85 -15.49
C LEU A 94 -0.38 -5.24 -15.02
N ILE A 95 -0.76 -5.37 -13.75
CA ILE A 95 -1.25 -6.64 -13.20
C ILE A 95 -2.66 -6.96 -13.71
N ALA A 96 -3.54 -5.98 -13.84
CA ALA A 96 -4.93 -6.15 -14.21
C ALA A 96 -5.14 -6.85 -15.59
N PRO A 97 -4.46 -6.50 -16.70
CA PRO A 97 -4.60 -7.20 -17.99
C PRO A 97 -4.08 -8.63 -17.95
N LEU A 98 -2.96 -8.88 -17.26
CA LEU A 98 -2.43 -10.22 -17.08
C LEU A 98 -3.46 -11.16 -16.45
N THR A 99 -4.35 -10.60 -15.62
CA THR A 99 -5.42 -11.34 -14.96
C THR A 99 -6.58 -11.66 -15.89
N LEU A 100 -6.84 -10.82 -16.91
CA LEU A 100 -7.92 -11.04 -17.89
C LEU A 100 -7.51 -12.02 -18.98
N GLU A 101 -6.26 -12.00 -19.44
CA GLU A 101 -5.74 -12.92 -20.45
C GLU A 101 -5.48 -14.33 -19.89
N PHE A 102 -5.12 -14.43 -18.62
CA PHE A 102 -4.79 -15.69 -17.95
C PHE A 102 -5.89 -16.21 -17.01
N GLY A 103 -7.07 -15.61 -17.04
CA GLY A 103 -8.20 -15.93 -16.14
C GLY A 103 -8.67 -17.38 -16.10
N SER A 104 -8.17 -18.23 -17.03
CA SER A 104 -8.36 -19.69 -17.03
C SER A 104 -7.07 -20.50 -16.77
N ILE A 105 -5.91 -19.85 -16.63
CA ILE A 105 -4.59 -20.52 -16.60
C ILE A 105 -3.68 -20.00 -15.49
N ILE A 106 -4.16 -19.17 -14.54
CA ILE A 106 -3.25 -18.68 -13.51
C ILE A 106 -3.01 -19.75 -12.45
N PRO A 107 -1.75 -20.22 -12.35
CA PRO A 107 -1.35 -21.11 -11.30
C PRO A 107 -1.50 -20.41 -9.96
N SER A 108 -1.76 -21.18 -8.91
CA SER A 108 -1.81 -20.69 -7.52
C SER A 108 -0.69 -19.70 -7.22
N PRO A 109 -0.86 -18.76 -6.25
CA PRO A 109 0.13 -17.74 -5.90
C PRO A 109 1.57 -18.27 -5.69
N LYS A 110 1.72 -19.53 -5.30
CA LYS A 110 3.01 -20.22 -5.19
C LYS A 110 3.75 -20.39 -6.53
N LYS A 111 3.02 -20.48 -7.62
CA LYS A 111 3.58 -20.67 -8.97
C LYS A 111 3.91 -19.34 -9.65
N LEU A 112 3.22 -18.26 -9.31
CA LEU A 112 3.58 -16.90 -9.75
C LEU A 112 4.91 -16.45 -9.12
N LEU A 113 5.10 -16.66 -7.83
CA LEU A 113 6.35 -16.35 -7.13
C LEU A 113 7.57 -17.08 -7.72
N SER A 114 7.39 -18.30 -8.25
CA SER A 114 8.49 -19.03 -8.89
C SER A 114 8.91 -18.46 -10.25
N LEU A 115 8.07 -17.67 -10.91
CA LEU A 115 8.39 -17.01 -12.18
C LEU A 115 9.21 -15.73 -12.01
N PHE A 116 9.18 -15.12 -10.82
CA PHE A 116 9.98 -13.93 -10.49
C PHE A 116 11.31 -14.26 -9.81
N ASN A 117 11.53 -15.51 -9.44
CA ASN A 117 12.76 -15.98 -8.80
C ASN A 117 13.67 -16.81 -9.73
N SER A 118 13.39 -16.82 -11.02
CA SER A 118 14.25 -17.35 -12.08
C SER A 118 14.88 -16.21 -12.88
#